data_95f7b8cd47426c4e4bb019d830fd38dd
#
_entry.id   95f7b8cd47426c4e4bb019d830fd38dd
#
_cell.length_a   1.000
_cell.length_b   1.000
_cell.length_c   1.000
_cell.angle_alpha   90.00
_cell.angle_beta   90.00
_cell.angle_gamma   90.00
#
_symmetry.space_group_name_H-M   'P 1'
#
loop_
_entity.id
_entity.type
_entity.pdbx_description
1 polymer ?
#
loop_
_entity_poly.entity_id
_entity_poly.type
_entity_poly.pdbx_seq_one_letter_code
_entity_poly.pdbx_strand_id
1 'polypeptide(L)'
;MSWYIHRFKPFIDHNFRTLPDREHTFIGGSSMGGLMSLYALLQYNDVFSRAAALSPSIWVSPEKLSGLVGRANLAPGTVLYMDYGSREMGNHEGMRRGFAEMCSKVLTRGIHLTSRIVPGGTHSEASWEKQLPFMFHTLMYEVEE
;
A
#
# COMPACT_ATOMS: atom_id res chain seq x y z
N MET A 1 -14.16 2.04 -2.40
CA MET A 1 -13.72 0.61 -2.40
C MET A 1 -14.85 -0.38 -2.69
N SER A 2 -16.04 -0.23 -2.13
CA SER A 2 -17.16 -1.17 -2.34
C SER A 2 -17.42 -1.50 -3.83
N TRP A 3 -17.43 -0.49 -4.70
CA TRP A 3 -17.60 -0.70 -6.15
C TRP A 3 -16.48 -1.57 -6.76
N TYR A 4 -15.21 -1.33 -6.35
CA TYR A 4 -14.07 -2.13 -6.84
C TYR A 4 -14.22 -3.60 -6.49
N ILE A 5 -14.66 -3.90 -5.27
CA ILE A 5 -14.73 -5.25 -4.75
C ILE A 5 -15.97 -6.00 -5.26
N HIS A 6 -17.14 -5.32 -5.28
CA HIS A 6 -18.42 -5.98 -5.57
C HIS A 6 -18.88 -5.84 -7.02
N ARG A 7 -18.22 -5.02 -7.84
CA ARG A 7 -18.57 -4.81 -9.25
C ARG A 7 -17.38 -4.95 -10.18
N PHE A 8 -16.33 -4.16 -9.98
CA PHE A 8 -15.21 -4.11 -10.92
C PHE A 8 -14.39 -5.39 -10.91
N LYS A 9 -13.91 -5.85 -9.75
CA LYS A 9 -13.13 -7.09 -9.65
C LYS A 9 -13.92 -8.31 -10.18
N PRO A 10 -15.18 -8.57 -9.77
CA PRO A 10 -15.95 -9.65 -10.34
C PRO A 10 -16.14 -9.57 -11.85
N PHE A 11 -16.31 -8.35 -12.39
CA PHE A 11 -16.40 -8.15 -13.84
C PHE A 11 -15.09 -8.54 -14.54
N ILE A 12 -13.94 -8.14 -14.00
CA ILE A 12 -12.62 -8.49 -14.56
C ILE A 12 -12.41 -10.01 -14.46
N ASP A 13 -12.65 -10.61 -13.32
CA ASP A 13 -12.45 -12.05 -13.11
C ASP A 13 -13.34 -12.90 -13.99
N HIS A 14 -14.55 -12.42 -14.30
CA HIS A 14 -15.48 -13.13 -15.19
C HIS A 14 -15.09 -13.02 -16.67
N ASN A 15 -14.54 -11.88 -17.10
CA ASN A 15 -14.34 -11.58 -18.52
C ASN A 15 -12.90 -11.80 -19.00
N PHE A 16 -11.94 -11.92 -18.09
CA PHE A 16 -10.52 -12.04 -18.42
C PHE A 16 -9.91 -13.26 -17.70
N ARG A 17 -8.79 -13.73 -18.22
CA ARG A 17 -8.02 -14.82 -17.59
C ARG A 17 -7.24 -14.26 -16.40
N THR A 18 -7.81 -14.36 -15.22
CA THR A 18 -7.22 -13.93 -13.96
C THR A 18 -7.05 -15.09 -13.00
N LEU A 19 -6.28 -14.86 -11.95
CA LEU A 19 -6.25 -15.67 -10.73
C LEU A 19 -7.03 -14.88 -9.68
N PRO A 20 -8.31 -15.24 -9.40
CA PRO A 20 -9.22 -14.36 -8.66
C PRO A 20 -9.06 -14.40 -7.14
N ASP A 21 -8.25 -15.32 -6.64
CA ASP A 21 -8.04 -15.51 -5.21
C ASP A 21 -7.25 -14.35 -4.58
N ARG A 22 -7.29 -14.29 -3.26
CA ARG A 22 -6.62 -13.27 -2.46
C ARG A 22 -5.12 -13.20 -2.76
N GLU A 23 -4.46 -14.34 -2.84
CA GLU A 23 -3.00 -14.47 -2.97
C GLU A 23 -2.50 -13.83 -4.26
N HIS A 24 -3.34 -13.78 -5.29
CA HIS A 24 -3.03 -13.20 -6.60
C HIS A 24 -3.72 -11.85 -6.86
N THR A 25 -4.37 -11.28 -5.83
CA THR A 25 -5.05 -9.99 -5.96
C THR A 25 -4.29 -8.90 -5.18
N PHE A 26 -3.71 -7.96 -5.92
CA PHE A 26 -2.88 -6.88 -5.39
C PHE A 26 -3.50 -5.53 -5.75
N ILE A 27 -3.17 -4.50 -4.96
CA ILE A 27 -3.60 -3.12 -5.21
C ILE A 27 -2.42 -2.17 -5.05
N GLY A 28 -2.33 -1.17 -5.91
CA GLY A 28 -1.26 -0.19 -5.82
C GLY A 28 -1.69 1.18 -6.31
N GLY A 29 -1.03 2.20 -5.81
CA GLY A 29 -1.27 3.57 -6.22
C GLY A 29 -0.33 4.56 -5.54
N SER A 30 -0.38 5.80 -6.02
CA SER A 30 0.43 6.90 -5.51
C SER A 30 -0.43 7.98 -4.87
N SER A 31 0.14 8.75 -3.96
CA SER A 31 -0.55 9.88 -3.31
C SER A 31 -1.85 9.42 -2.62
N MET A 32 -3.00 9.96 -3.02
CA MET A 32 -4.32 9.48 -2.56
C MET A 32 -4.59 8.03 -2.96
N GLY A 33 -4.10 7.58 -4.13
CA GLY A 33 -4.14 6.19 -4.55
C GLY A 33 -3.31 5.28 -3.62
N GLY A 34 -2.17 5.77 -3.13
CA GLY A 34 -1.36 5.09 -2.11
C GLY A 34 -2.10 4.96 -0.77
N LEU A 35 -2.76 6.03 -0.32
CA LEU A 35 -3.62 5.98 0.86
C LEU A 35 -4.76 4.97 0.69
N MET A 36 -5.41 4.98 -0.47
CA MET A 36 -6.50 4.04 -0.77
C MET A 36 -6.01 2.59 -0.87
N SER A 37 -4.80 2.36 -1.37
CA SER A 37 -4.19 1.03 -1.43
C SER A 37 -3.89 0.50 -0.02
N LEU A 38 -3.35 1.35 0.85
CA LEU A 38 -3.14 1.00 2.25
C LEU A 38 -4.46 0.73 2.98
N TYR A 39 -5.47 1.57 2.77
CA TYR A 39 -6.82 1.35 3.29
C TYR A 39 -7.41 0.02 2.81
N ALA A 40 -7.29 -0.28 1.52
CA ALA A 40 -7.81 -1.50 0.92
C ALA A 40 -7.14 -2.76 1.52
N LEU A 41 -5.82 -2.75 1.65
CA LEU A 41 -5.08 -3.85 2.26
C LEU A 41 -5.55 -4.14 3.70
N LEU A 42 -5.77 -3.09 4.48
CA LEU A 42 -6.14 -3.20 5.89
C LEU A 42 -7.62 -3.56 6.10
N GLN A 43 -8.52 -2.97 5.30
CA GLN A 43 -9.97 -3.12 5.47
C GLN A 43 -10.53 -4.34 4.74
N TYR A 44 -9.89 -4.73 3.64
CA TYR A 44 -10.34 -5.80 2.74
C TYR A 44 -9.20 -6.80 2.51
N ASN A 45 -8.58 -7.22 3.61
CA ASN A 45 -7.46 -8.16 3.58
C ASN A 45 -7.85 -9.55 3.11
N ASP A 46 -9.13 -9.88 3.16
CA ASP A 46 -9.73 -11.07 2.57
C ASP A 46 -9.77 -11.05 1.02
N VAL A 47 -9.61 -9.87 0.41
CA VAL A 47 -9.57 -9.68 -1.04
C VAL A 47 -8.15 -9.38 -1.53
N PHE A 48 -7.41 -8.52 -0.82
CA PHE A 48 -6.07 -8.07 -1.22
C PHE A 48 -5.01 -8.62 -0.26
N SER A 49 -4.10 -9.45 -0.79
CA SER A 49 -2.96 -9.94 -0.01
C SER A 49 -1.80 -8.95 0.04
N ARG A 50 -1.66 -8.14 -1.01
CA ARG A 50 -0.49 -7.27 -1.18
C ARG A 50 -0.90 -5.89 -1.65
N ALA A 51 -0.20 -4.87 -1.14
CA ALA A 51 -0.42 -3.50 -1.57
C ALA A 51 0.88 -2.73 -1.79
N ALA A 52 0.82 -1.76 -2.71
CA ALA A 52 1.85 -0.75 -2.90
C ALA A 52 1.29 0.64 -2.66
N ALA A 53 1.92 1.37 -1.76
CA ALA A 53 1.56 2.73 -1.40
C ALA A 53 2.75 3.68 -1.66
N LEU A 54 2.79 4.27 -2.87
CA LEU A 54 3.82 5.22 -3.24
C LEU A 54 3.44 6.60 -2.74
N SER A 55 4.30 7.19 -1.91
CA SER A 55 4.04 8.52 -1.31
C SER A 55 2.62 8.68 -0.78
N PRO A 56 2.12 7.76 0.05
CA PRO A 56 0.71 7.75 0.47
C PRO A 56 0.37 9.03 1.25
N SER A 57 -0.80 9.58 0.98
CA SER A 57 -1.33 10.78 1.64
C SER A 57 -1.81 10.50 3.08
N ILE A 58 -0.92 9.97 3.92
CA ILE A 58 -1.21 9.57 5.33
C ILE A 58 -1.73 10.76 6.16
N TRP A 59 -1.25 11.96 5.85
CA TRP A 59 -1.63 13.21 6.52
C TRP A 59 -3.10 13.60 6.41
N VAL A 60 -3.83 13.01 5.46
CA VAL A 60 -5.28 13.30 5.28
C VAL A 60 -6.11 12.82 6.46
N SER A 61 -5.78 11.67 7.03
CA SER A 61 -6.54 11.07 8.14
C SER A 61 -5.66 10.14 8.99
N PRO A 62 -4.59 10.65 9.61
CA PRO A 62 -3.59 9.81 10.28
C PRO A 62 -4.18 9.00 11.44
N GLU A 63 -5.08 9.59 12.21
CA GLU A 63 -5.71 8.92 13.37
C GLU A 63 -6.64 7.77 12.93
N LYS A 64 -7.47 8.01 11.91
CA LYS A 64 -8.36 6.97 11.37
C LYS A 64 -7.57 5.82 10.77
N LEU A 65 -6.51 6.14 10.04
CA LEU A 65 -5.63 5.13 9.45
C LEU A 65 -4.89 4.34 10.54
N SER A 66 -4.37 5.02 11.55
CA SER A 66 -3.75 4.40 12.72
C SER A 66 -4.70 3.45 13.45
N GLY A 67 -5.94 3.89 13.69
CA GLY A 67 -6.97 3.06 14.29
C GLY A 67 -7.34 1.86 13.42
N LEU A 68 -7.32 2.02 12.08
CA LEU A 68 -7.56 0.93 11.15
C LEU A 68 -6.45 -0.13 11.23
N VAL A 69 -5.18 0.28 11.25
CA VAL A 69 -4.05 -0.65 11.44
C VAL A 69 -4.24 -1.49 12.72
N GLY A 70 -4.63 -0.84 13.81
CA GLY A 70 -4.80 -1.51 15.11
C GLY A 70 -5.90 -2.58 15.14
N ARG A 71 -6.99 -2.39 14.38
CA ARG A 71 -8.15 -3.29 14.36
C ARG A 71 -8.28 -4.19 13.13
N ALA A 72 -7.41 -4.02 12.13
CA ALA A 72 -7.46 -4.80 10.90
C ALA A 72 -7.34 -6.29 11.18
N ASN A 73 -8.18 -7.09 10.54
CA ASN A 73 -8.06 -8.54 10.54
C ASN A 73 -7.14 -8.95 9.39
N LEU A 74 -5.90 -9.28 9.71
CA LEU A 74 -4.85 -9.56 8.74
C LEU A 74 -4.57 -11.06 8.69
N ALA A 75 -4.67 -11.63 7.50
CA ALA A 75 -4.25 -13.00 7.26
C ALA A 75 -2.72 -13.08 7.09
N PRO A 76 -2.11 -14.24 7.35
CA PRO A 76 -0.71 -14.50 7.03
C PRO A 76 -0.37 -14.16 5.57
N GLY A 77 0.90 -13.86 5.28
CA GLY A 77 1.35 -13.50 3.93
C GLY A 77 0.89 -12.13 3.44
N THR A 78 0.42 -11.25 4.34
CA THR A 78 0.10 -9.86 3.98
C THR A 78 1.38 -9.05 3.74
N VAL A 79 1.51 -8.45 2.55
CA VAL A 79 2.69 -7.69 2.12
C VAL A 79 2.33 -6.24 1.84
N LEU A 80 3.17 -5.33 2.29
CA LEU A 80 3.06 -3.90 2.00
C LEU A 80 4.38 -3.33 1.50
N TYR A 81 4.36 -2.73 0.33
CA TYR A 81 5.39 -1.79 -0.13
C TYR A 81 4.96 -0.36 0.18
N MET A 82 5.84 0.44 0.76
CA MET A 82 5.55 1.83 1.06
C MET A 82 6.81 2.70 0.91
N ASP A 83 6.74 3.76 0.13
CA ASP A 83 7.85 4.70 -0.04
C ASP A 83 7.44 6.16 0.17
N TYR A 84 8.44 7.02 0.19
CA TYR A 84 8.30 8.47 0.31
C TYR A 84 9.52 9.15 -0.34
N GLY A 85 9.28 10.17 -1.15
CA GLY A 85 10.36 10.94 -1.79
C GLY A 85 11.04 11.91 -0.83
N SER A 86 12.37 11.96 -0.84
CA SER A 86 13.13 12.83 0.06
C SER A 86 12.95 14.35 -0.23
N ARG A 87 12.39 14.68 -1.38
CA ARG A 87 12.12 16.07 -1.82
C ARG A 87 10.62 16.33 -2.04
N GLU A 88 9.76 15.58 -1.39
CA GLU A 88 8.34 15.85 -1.47
C GLU A 88 8.00 17.20 -0.82
N MET A 89 7.00 17.88 -1.41
CA MET A 89 6.60 19.21 -0.96
C MET A 89 5.94 19.20 0.43
N GLY A 90 5.96 20.36 1.07
CA GLY A 90 5.30 20.61 2.35
C GLY A 90 6.20 20.44 3.55
N ASN A 91 5.61 20.09 4.68
CA ASN A 91 6.35 19.86 5.92
C ASN A 91 7.00 18.46 5.90
N HIS A 92 8.19 18.39 5.32
CA HIS A 92 8.95 17.14 5.19
C HIS A 92 9.19 16.43 6.53
N GLU A 93 9.41 17.17 7.60
CA GLU A 93 9.63 16.59 8.92
C GLU A 93 8.36 15.93 9.46
N GLY A 94 7.22 16.63 9.39
CA GLY A 94 5.92 16.09 9.79
C GLY A 94 5.50 14.89 8.95
N MET A 95 5.74 14.93 7.64
CA MET A 95 5.44 13.82 6.74
C MET A 95 6.35 12.62 7.00
N ARG A 96 7.64 12.82 7.22
CA ARG A 96 8.57 11.76 7.60
C ARG A 96 8.19 11.11 8.92
N ARG A 97 7.78 11.90 9.90
CA ARG A 97 7.29 11.38 11.19
C ARG A 97 6.07 10.52 10.99
N GLY A 98 5.05 11.02 10.29
CA GLY A 98 3.83 10.25 9.99
C GLY A 98 4.11 8.95 9.23
N PHE A 99 5.04 8.98 8.28
CA PHE A 99 5.49 7.80 7.55
C PHE A 99 6.19 6.80 8.48
N ALA A 100 7.13 7.25 9.32
CA ALA A 100 7.85 6.40 10.26
C ALA A 100 6.92 5.79 11.32
N GLU A 101 5.98 6.56 11.84
CA GLU A 101 4.95 6.08 12.77
C GLU A 101 4.06 5.01 12.11
N MET A 102 3.67 5.22 10.86
CA MET A 102 2.88 4.24 10.12
C MET A 102 3.66 2.94 9.88
N CYS A 103 4.94 3.02 9.47
CA CYS A 103 5.82 1.88 9.33
C CYS A 103 5.92 1.09 10.63
N SER A 104 6.15 1.77 11.76
CA SER A 104 6.24 1.14 13.07
C SER A 104 4.96 0.40 13.45
N LYS A 105 3.79 1.01 13.22
CA LYS A 105 2.50 0.38 13.50
C LYS A 105 2.24 -0.83 12.62
N VAL A 106 2.55 -0.74 11.34
CA VAL A 106 2.39 -1.84 10.40
C VAL A 106 3.25 -3.04 10.80
N LEU A 107 4.50 -2.80 11.15
CA LEU A 107 5.42 -3.85 11.61
C LEU A 107 4.91 -4.60 12.83
N THR A 108 4.25 -3.92 13.77
CA THR A 108 3.68 -4.58 14.97
C THR A 108 2.49 -5.50 14.67
N ARG A 109 1.97 -5.46 13.43
CA ARG A 109 0.84 -6.28 12.99
C ARG A 109 1.23 -7.50 12.17
N GLY A 110 2.53 -7.81 12.06
CA GLY A 110 3.02 -8.96 11.30
C GLY A 110 2.88 -8.82 9.77
N ILE A 111 2.75 -7.59 9.26
CA ILE A 111 2.78 -7.32 7.82
C ILE A 111 4.24 -7.38 7.35
N HIS A 112 4.49 -8.08 6.26
CA HIS A 112 5.79 -8.04 5.57
C HIS A 112 5.97 -6.69 4.90
N LEU A 113 6.68 -5.77 5.57
CA LEU A 113 6.85 -4.39 5.13
C LEU A 113 8.19 -4.19 4.42
N THR A 114 8.13 -3.67 3.20
CA THR A 114 9.25 -3.00 2.55
C THR A 114 8.99 -1.49 2.54
N SER A 115 9.80 -0.74 3.25
CA SER A 115 9.66 0.72 3.31
C SER A 115 10.97 1.43 3.01
N ARG A 116 10.90 2.58 2.32
CA ARG A 116 12.09 3.35 1.97
C ARG A 116 11.81 4.83 1.76
N ILE A 117 12.83 5.65 2.00
CA ILE A 117 12.89 7.03 1.52
C ILE A 117 13.64 7.05 0.20
N VAL A 118 13.01 7.51 -0.87
CA VAL A 118 13.60 7.58 -2.22
C VAL A 118 14.48 8.84 -2.33
N PRO A 119 15.81 8.71 -2.46
CA PRO A 119 16.69 9.87 -2.59
C PRO A 119 16.34 10.71 -3.82
N GLY A 120 16.15 12.03 -3.64
CA GLY A 120 15.80 12.95 -4.72
C GLY A 120 14.35 12.82 -5.22
N GLY A 121 13.58 11.87 -4.70
CA GLY A 121 12.18 11.66 -5.09
C GLY A 121 11.30 12.86 -4.75
N THR A 122 10.42 13.21 -5.67
CA THR A 122 9.42 14.28 -5.55
C THR A 122 8.01 13.70 -5.59
N HIS A 123 7.02 14.47 -5.18
CA HIS A 123 5.62 14.08 -5.26
C HIS A 123 5.09 14.23 -6.71
N SER A 124 5.49 13.32 -7.58
CA SER A 124 5.17 13.37 -9.02
C SER A 124 5.19 12.00 -9.68
N GLU A 125 4.45 11.87 -10.75
CA GLU A 125 4.39 10.67 -11.58
C GLU A 125 5.77 10.24 -12.08
N ALA A 126 6.60 11.19 -12.53
CA ALA A 126 7.95 10.93 -13.01
C ALA A 126 8.87 10.36 -11.91
N SER A 127 8.58 10.66 -10.64
CA SER A 127 9.29 10.08 -9.49
C SER A 127 8.78 8.67 -9.18
N TRP A 128 7.47 8.47 -9.20
CA TRP A 128 6.85 7.19 -8.89
C TRP A 128 7.10 6.14 -9.97
N GLU A 129 7.07 6.53 -11.25
CA GLU A 129 7.39 5.64 -12.38
C GLU A 129 8.73 4.92 -12.18
N LYS A 130 9.75 5.63 -11.71
CA LYS A 130 11.09 5.07 -11.45
C LYS A 130 11.10 4.02 -10.34
N GLN A 131 10.09 3.98 -9.47
CA GLN A 131 9.99 3.02 -8.38
C GLN A 131 9.25 1.74 -8.79
N LEU A 132 8.52 1.75 -9.89
CA LEU A 132 7.69 0.62 -10.32
C LEU A 132 8.46 -0.69 -10.44
N PRO A 133 9.67 -0.76 -11.06
CA PRO A 133 10.39 -2.03 -11.15
C PRO A 133 10.70 -2.63 -9.77
N PHE A 134 11.16 -1.83 -8.83
CA PHE A 134 11.45 -2.29 -7.47
C PHE A 134 10.17 -2.64 -6.70
N MET A 135 9.14 -1.82 -6.83
CA MET A 135 7.83 -2.07 -6.24
C MET A 135 7.23 -3.40 -6.71
N PHE A 136 7.20 -3.63 -8.03
CA PHE A 136 6.70 -4.90 -8.59
C PHE A 136 7.54 -6.09 -8.14
N HIS A 137 8.86 -5.96 -8.14
CA HIS A 137 9.73 -7.02 -7.62
C HIS A 137 9.38 -7.36 -6.17
N THR A 138 9.18 -6.36 -5.33
CA THR A 138 8.78 -6.55 -3.91
C THR A 138 7.43 -7.24 -3.78
N LEU A 139 6.44 -6.82 -4.57
CA LEU A 139 5.09 -7.40 -4.52
C LEU A 139 5.02 -8.82 -5.08
N MET A 140 5.90 -9.16 -6.02
CA MET A 140 5.92 -10.49 -6.66
C MET A 140 6.89 -11.46 -5.97
N TYR A 141 7.66 -10.98 -4.99
CA TYR A 141 8.55 -11.83 -4.23
C TYR A 141 7.76 -12.84 -3.41
N GLU A 142 8.12 -14.12 -3.50
CA GLU A 142 7.53 -15.16 -2.66
C GLU A 142 8.00 -14.99 -1.23
N VAL A 143 7.05 -14.94 -0.31
CA VAL A 143 7.32 -14.90 1.12
C VAL A 143 7.26 -16.34 1.63
N GLU A 144 8.42 -16.90 1.95
CA GLU A 144 8.48 -18.18 2.66
C GLU A 144 8.10 -17.93 4.13
N GLU A 145 7.08 -18.62 4.60
CA GLU A 145 6.63 -18.60 6.01
C GLU A 145 7.36 -19.69 6.84
#